data_c0e1917fa44fcac3e6406da0ccc5ebdf
#
_entry.id   c0e1917fa44fcac3e6406da0ccc5ebdf
#
_cell.length_a   1.000
_cell.length_b   1.000
_cell.length_c   1.000
_cell.angle_alpha   90.00
_cell.angle_beta   90.00
_cell.angle_gamma   90.00
#
_symmetry.space_group_name_H-M   'P 1'
#
loop_
_entity.id
_entity.type
_entity.pdbx_description
1 polymer ?
#
loop_
_entity_poly.entity_id
_entity_poly.type
_entity_poly.pdbx_seq_one_letter_code
_entity_poly.pdbx_strand_id
1 'polypeptide(L)'
;MNSGAPKPPNGPPPMKHARIALAVLLAPIALLGAWTAARDAGGTVRIDGSSTVYPFAEAVAEEFSKKNPGTKVTVGQSGTGGGFKRFGAGETDFSNASRPIKAGEIEACKAKSVEFVELPVAFDGLTIVVNPANDWAKQITVEQLKAIFLSSTAAKRWKDVDPSWPDEPIKVYSPGTDSGTFDYFREVVVGKDGTMRADMSVSEEDNVLVRGVAGERNAIGFFGFAYYTENAKKVRAVPVVNPKTGKAVTPTHDTIEDGSYAPFGRPLFVYVSKAGLAKPSCMAFAQFMLDHAGELAEEVGYVKLPQVLYDRAKANLKALRTGTQMIGPDGKDLHGPIAETYR
;
A
#
# COMPACT_ATOMS: atom_id res chain seq x y z
N MET A 1 22.84 -94.39 7.16
CA MET A 1 21.41 -94.59 7.38
C MET A 1 20.65 -93.64 6.44
N ASN A 2 19.96 -94.27 5.59
CA ASN A 2 19.09 -93.82 4.52
C ASN A 2 18.00 -92.86 4.92
N SER A 3 17.70 -91.90 4.00
CA SER A 3 16.35 -91.51 3.58
C SER A 3 16.41 -90.35 2.60
N GLY A 4 16.06 -90.49 1.54
CA GLY A 4 15.18 -90.62 0.50
C GLY A 4 14.28 -89.37 0.37
N ALA A 5 14.54 -88.51 -0.64
CA ALA A 5 13.64 -87.41 -0.99
C ALA A 5 12.62 -87.87 -2.08
N PRO A 6 11.37 -87.52 -2.06
CA PRO A 6 10.37 -87.84 -3.07
C PRO A 6 10.33 -86.79 -4.22
N LYS A 7 10.04 -87.35 -5.40
CA LYS A 7 9.92 -86.76 -6.71
C LYS A 7 8.64 -85.97 -6.88
N PRO A 8 8.58 -84.85 -7.61
CA PRO A 8 7.36 -84.12 -7.88
C PRO A 8 6.50 -84.74 -8.99
N PRO A 9 5.19 -84.51 -8.97
CA PRO A 9 4.26 -85.08 -9.96
C PRO A 9 4.12 -84.18 -11.22
N ASN A 10 3.68 -84.87 -12.25
CA ASN A 10 3.56 -84.48 -13.66
C ASN A 10 2.65 -83.30 -13.91
N GLY A 11 3.00 -82.44 -14.85
CA GLY A 11 2.18 -81.35 -15.36
C GLY A 11 1.11 -81.83 -16.36
N PRO A 12 0.03 -81.00 -16.53
CA PRO A 12 -1.07 -81.31 -17.44
C PRO A 12 -0.77 -80.97 -18.90
N PRO A 13 -1.57 -81.51 -19.83
CA PRO A 13 -1.32 -81.48 -21.28
C PRO A 13 -1.71 -80.14 -21.96
N PRO A 14 -1.30 -79.91 -23.21
CA PRO A 14 -1.51 -78.62 -23.90
C PRO A 14 -2.89 -78.51 -24.45
N MET A 15 -3.52 -77.37 -24.22
CA MET A 15 -4.83 -76.98 -24.81
C MET A 15 -4.65 -76.19 -26.12
N LYS A 16 -5.50 -76.52 -27.03
CA LYS A 16 -5.58 -76.01 -28.42
C LYS A 16 -6.02 -74.58 -28.52
N HIS A 17 -5.49 -73.86 -29.49
CA HIS A 17 -5.78 -72.50 -29.90
C HIS A 17 -7.27 -72.28 -30.21
N ALA A 18 -7.92 -71.37 -29.52
CA ALA A 18 -9.14 -70.68 -29.97
C ALA A 18 -8.81 -69.20 -30.21
N ARG A 19 -8.82 -68.82 -31.47
CA ARG A 19 -8.70 -67.38 -31.88
C ARG A 19 -10.05 -66.71 -31.59
N ILE A 20 -10.08 -65.86 -30.59
CA ILE A 20 -11.19 -64.92 -30.38
C ILE A 20 -10.68 -63.54 -30.80
N ALA A 21 -11.28 -63.02 -31.86
CA ALA A 21 -11.09 -61.64 -32.30
C ALA A 21 -11.68 -60.66 -31.27
N LEU A 22 -10.85 -59.94 -30.58
CA LEU A 22 -11.27 -58.87 -29.68
C LEU A 22 -11.29 -57.56 -30.48
N ALA A 23 -12.51 -57.08 -30.79
CA ALA A 23 -12.76 -55.76 -31.34
C ALA A 23 -12.39 -54.73 -30.29
N VAL A 24 -11.34 -53.94 -30.52
CA VAL A 24 -10.95 -52.80 -29.67
C VAL A 24 -11.91 -51.64 -29.95
N LEU A 25 -12.82 -51.39 -29.00
CA LEU A 25 -13.57 -50.13 -28.89
C LEU A 25 -12.63 -49.07 -28.34
N LEU A 26 -12.03 -48.26 -29.21
CA LEU A 26 -11.39 -46.99 -28.88
C LEU A 26 -12.46 -45.96 -28.59
N ALA A 27 -12.82 -45.78 -27.29
CA ALA A 27 -13.54 -44.59 -26.83
C ALA A 27 -12.52 -43.49 -26.48
N PRO A 28 -12.76 -42.24 -26.84
CA PRO A 28 -11.80 -41.16 -26.62
C PRO A 28 -11.80 -40.74 -25.13
N ILE A 29 -10.72 -41.08 -24.41
CA ILE A 29 -10.39 -40.44 -23.12
C ILE A 29 -9.61 -39.17 -23.49
N ALA A 30 -10.35 -38.14 -23.87
CA ALA A 30 -9.77 -36.84 -24.14
C ALA A 30 -10.78 -35.74 -23.67
N LEU A 31 -11.01 -35.64 -22.36
CA LEU A 31 -11.72 -34.44 -21.79
C LEU A 31 -11.63 -34.36 -20.25
N LEU A 32 -10.60 -34.88 -19.62
CA LEU A 32 -10.38 -34.72 -18.18
C LEU A 32 -8.98 -34.17 -17.81
N GLY A 33 -8.25 -33.63 -18.80
CA GLY A 33 -6.89 -33.13 -18.63
C GLY A 33 -6.74 -31.61 -18.50
N ALA A 34 -7.82 -30.82 -18.45
CA ALA A 34 -7.72 -29.37 -18.55
C ALA A 34 -8.01 -28.60 -17.25
N TRP A 35 -8.20 -29.29 -16.11
CA TRP A 35 -8.53 -28.60 -14.84
C TRP A 35 -7.56 -28.82 -13.68
N THR A 36 -6.39 -29.38 -13.92
CA THR A 36 -5.35 -29.55 -12.88
C THR A 36 -4.09 -28.73 -13.09
N ALA A 37 -4.02 -27.88 -14.12
CA ALA A 37 -2.82 -27.06 -14.42
C ALA A 37 -2.78 -25.69 -13.75
N ALA A 38 -3.66 -25.41 -12.79
CA ALA A 38 -3.69 -24.13 -12.06
C ALA A 38 -3.30 -24.25 -10.58
N ARG A 39 -2.73 -25.37 -10.16
CA ARG A 39 -2.22 -25.54 -8.79
C ARG A 39 -0.73 -25.87 -8.89
N ASP A 40 0.08 -24.94 -8.35
CA ASP A 40 1.53 -24.95 -8.15
C ASP A 40 2.34 -24.15 -9.19
N ALA A 41 2.02 -22.89 -9.38
CA ALA A 41 3.03 -21.94 -9.74
C ALA A 41 3.72 -21.44 -8.46
N GLY A 42 4.48 -22.32 -7.80
CA GLY A 42 5.38 -21.94 -6.73
C GLY A 42 6.31 -20.83 -7.25
N GLY A 43 6.01 -19.58 -6.90
CA GLY A 43 6.74 -18.41 -7.38
C GLY A 43 7.11 -17.50 -6.22
N THR A 44 8.00 -16.56 -6.49
CA THR A 44 8.34 -15.50 -5.53
C THR A 44 7.86 -14.16 -6.07
N VAL A 45 7.15 -13.41 -5.25
CA VAL A 45 6.77 -12.01 -5.45
C VAL A 45 7.63 -11.16 -4.53
N ARG A 46 8.40 -10.23 -5.10
CA ARG A 46 9.31 -9.36 -4.35
C ARG A 46 8.81 -7.92 -4.44
N ILE A 47 8.49 -7.37 -3.30
CA ILE A 47 7.95 -6.02 -3.14
C ILE A 47 8.89 -5.22 -2.24
N ASP A 48 9.12 -3.95 -2.54
CA ASP A 48 9.83 -3.04 -1.65
C ASP A 48 9.37 -1.60 -1.91
N GLY A 49 9.62 -0.68 -0.98
CA GLY A 49 9.36 0.72 -1.18
C GLY A 49 8.82 1.46 0.03
N SER A 50 7.78 2.22 -0.17
CA SER A 50 7.20 3.15 0.79
C SER A 50 6.79 2.48 2.10
N SER A 51 7.27 3.01 3.23
CA SER A 51 6.80 2.66 4.57
C SER A 51 5.30 2.95 4.75
N THR A 52 4.81 4.02 4.15
CA THR A 52 3.37 4.34 4.17
C THR A 52 2.53 3.26 3.48
N VAL A 53 2.99 2.69 2.35
CA VAL A 53 2.23 1.65 1.62
C VAL A 53 2.47 0.26 2.19
N TYR A 54 3.50 0.10 3.04
CA TYR A 54 3.88 -1.18 3.61
C TYR A 54 2.72 -1.91 4.33
N PRO A 55 1.93 -1.30 5.23
CA PRO A 55 0.82 -1.98 5.90
C PRO A 55 -0.22 -2.53 4.91
N PHE A 56 -0.54 -1.79 3.86
CA PHE A 56 -1.44 -2.26 2.80
C PHE A 56 -0.84 -3.45 2.05
N ALA A 57 0.44 -3.37 1.67
CA ALA A 57 1.10 -4.45 0.94
C ALA A 57 1.24 -5.73 1.78
N GLU A 58 1.47 -5.61 3.09
CA GLU A 58 1.48 -6.74 4.03
C GLU A 58 0.09 -7.38 4.15
N ALA A 59 -0.98 -6.59 4.32
CA ALA A 59 -2.35 -7.10 4.37
C ALA A 59 -2.70 -7.87 3.08
N VAL A 60 -2.36 -7.32 1.90
CA VAL A 60 -2.52 -8.00 0.61
C VAL A 60 -1.72 -9.30 0.57
N ALA A 61 -0.45 -9.27 1.02
CA ALA A 61 0.44 -10.43 0.99
C ALA A 61 -0.07 -11.56 1.90
N GLU A 62 -0.57 -11.20 3.08
CA GLU A 62 -1.16 -12.16 4.03
C GLU A 62 -2.40 -12.83 3.43
N GLU A 63 -3.38 -12.04 2.97
CA GLU A 63 -4.62 -12.57 2.40
C GLU A 63 -4.38 -13.37 1.10
N PHE A 64 -3.47 -12.92 0.26
CA PHE A 64 -3.07 -13.65 -0.94
C PHE A 64 -2.43 -14.99 -0.60
N SER A 65 -1.53 -15.03 0.39
CA SER A 65 -0.82 -16.24 0.80
C SER A 65 -1.75 -17.30 1.36
N LYS A 66 -2.83 -16.92 2.07
CA LYS A 66 -3.88 -17.84 2.54
C LYS A 66 -4.55 -18.59 1.38
N LYS A 67 -4.72 -17.92 0.24
CA LYS A 67 -5.36 -18.49 -0.96
C LYS A 67 -4.36 -19.13 -1.93
N ASN A 68 -3.07 -18.79 -1.83
CA ASN A 68 -2.00 -19.22 -2.72
C ASN A 68 -0.77 -19.71 -1.93
N PRO A 69 -0.88 -20.80 -1.15
CA PRO A 69 0.17 -21.25 -0.21
C PRO A 69 1.50 -21.66 -0.89
N GLY A 70 1.49 -21.91 -2.22
CA GLY A 70 2.70 -22.21 -3.00
C GLY A 70 3.50 -20.96 -3.41
N THR A 71 2.97 -19.73 -3.21
CA THR A 71 3.64 -18.50 -3.62
C THR A 71 4.25 -17.80 -2.39
N LYS A 72 5.56 -17.55 -2.46
CA LYS A 72 6.25 -16.75 -1.44
C LYS A 72 6.16 -15.27 -1.79
N VAL A 73 5.53 -14.48 -0.92
CA VAL A 73 5.54 -13.01 -1.03
C VAL A 73 6.50 -12.43 0.00
N THR A 74 7.30 -11.45 -0.40
CA THR A 74 8.20 -10.71 0.50
C THR A 74 7.96 -9.22 0.30
N VAL A 75 7.74 -8.51 1.40
CA VAL A 75 7.52 -7.06 1.42
C VAL A 75 8.65 -6.40 2.20
N GLY A 76 9.36 -5.46 1.57
CA GLY A 76 10.41 -4.66 2.18
C GLY A 76 9.97 -3.21 2.35
N GLN A 77 10.74 -2.46 3.17
CA GLN A 77 10.42 -1.10 3.58
C GLN A 77 11.66 -0.22 3.49
N SER A 78 12.05 0.18 2.27
CA SER A 78 13.22 1.03 2.02
C SER A 78 12.87 2.51 1.73
N GLY A 79 11.61 2.89 1.91
CA GLY A 79 11.04 4.16 1.50
C GLY A 79 10.80 4.25 -0.02
N THR A 80 9.94 5.18 -0.47
CA THR A 80 9.56 5.31 -1.89
C THR A 80 10.77 5.43 -2.81
N GLY A 81 11.75 6.26 -2.47
CA GLY A 81 12.96 6.44 -3.30
C GLY A 81 13.88 5.23 -3.31
N GLY A 82 14.02 4.53 -2.17
CA GLY A 82 14.75 3.27 -2.04
C GLY A 82 14.10 2.18 -2.88
N GLY A 83 12.78 2.05 -2.80
CA GLY A 83 11.98 1.13 -3.60
C GLY A 83 12.19 1.34 -5.10
N PHE A 84 12.06 2.57 -5.61
CA PHE A 84 12.30 2.87 -7.03
C PHE A 84 13.74 2.60 -7.46
N LYS A 85 14.72 2.82 -6.59
CA LYS A 85 16.12 2.48 -6.90
C LYS A 85 16.30 0.97 -7.12
N ARG A 86 15.76 0.14 -6.22
CA ARG A 86 15.81 -1.33 -6.35
C ARG A 86 14.96 -1.85 -7.50
N PHE A 87 13.79 -1.26 -7.69
CA PHE A 87 12.88 -1.56 -8.78
C PHE A 87 13.51 -1.26 -10.14
N GLY A 88 14.08 -0.05 -10.31
CA GLY A 88 14.80 0.34 -11.52
C GLY A 88 16.05 -0.50 -11.79
N ALA A 89 16.65 -1.11 -10.75
CA ALA A 89 17.74 -2.09 -10.89
C ALA A 89 17.24 -3.50 -11.26
N GLY A 90 15.92 -3.76 -11.27
CA GLY A 90 15.32 -5.07 -11.54
C GLY A 90 15.42 -6.05 -10.37
N GLU A 91 15.69 -5.56 -9.15
CA GLU A 91 15.83 -6.39 -7.96
C GLU A 91 14.47 -6.82 -7.38
N THR A 92 13.43 -6.02 -7.61
CA THR A 92 12.06 -6.26 -7.14
C THR A 92 11.08 -6.34 -8.30
N ASP A 93 9.97 -7.04 -8.09
CA ASP A 93 8.90 -7.19 -9.07
C ASP A 93 7.89 -6.05 -8.94
N PHE A 94 7.74 -5.52 -7.70
CA PHE A 94 6.85 -4.43 -7.35
C PHE A 94 7.60 -3.34 -6.60
N SER A 95 7.13 -2.09 -6.72
CA SER A 95 7.57 -0.96 -5.91
C SER A 95 6.37 -0.23 -5.31
N ASN A 96 6.33 -0.17 -3.98
CA ASN A 96 5.35 0.63 -3.25
C ASN A 96 5.75 2.10 -3.25
N ALA A 97 4.80 3.00 -3.49
CA ALA A 97 5.11 4.42 -3.55
C ALA A 97 3.99 5.30 -2.96
N SER A 98 4.37 6.25 -2.13
CA SER A 98 3.48 7.25 -1.52
C SER A 98 3.46 8.58 -2.28
N ARG A 99 3.93 8.55 -3.51
CA ARG A 99 3.90 9.62 -4.52
C ARG A 99 4.08 9.02 -5.91
N PRO A 100 3.73 9.74 -6.97
CA PRO A 100 4.08 9.33 -8.33
C PRO A 100 5.60 9.15 -8.52
N ILE A 101 5.96 8.31 -9.49
CA ILE A 101 7.35 8.12 -9.93
C ILE A 101 7.88 9.42 -10.54
N LYS A 102 9.11 9.80 -10.23
CA LYS A 102 9.76 11.02 -10.74
C LYS A 102 10.48 10.77 -12.06
N ALA A 103 10.70 11.85 -12.85
CA ALA A 103 11.40 11.76 -14.12
C ALA A 103 12.77 11.05 -14.04
N GLY A 104 13.58 11.34 -13.01
CA GLY A 104 14.88 10.69 -12.82
C GLY A 104 14.77 9.18 -12.51
N GLU A 105 13.70 8.76 -11.84
CA GLU A 105 13.42 7.35 -11.55
C GLU A 105 12.95 6.61 -12.80
N ILE A 106 12.17 7.29 -13.66
CA ILE A 106 11.77 6.78 -14.99
C ILE A 106 13.01 6.57 -15.88
N GLU A 107 13.93 7.53 -15.92
CA GLU A 107 15.17 7.39 -16.69
C GLU A 107 16.04 6.24 -16.16
N ALA A 108 16.10 6.05 -14.84
CA ALA A 108 16.79 4.90 -14.26
C ALA A 108 16.15 3.55 -14.68
N CYS A 109 14.83 3.47 -14.71
CA CYS A 109 14.10 2.31 -15.22
C CYS A 109 14.40 2.07 -16.70
N LYS A 110 14.32 3.11 -17.55
CA LYS A 110 14.63 3.03 -18.99
C LYS A 110 16.04 2.54 -19.26
N ALA A 111 17.03 3.06 -18.51
CA ALA A 111 18.44 2.68 -18.65
C ALA A 111 18.68 1.18 -18.39
N LYS A 112 17.79 0.52 -17.68
CA LYS A 112 17.80 -0.92 -17.36
C LYS A 112 16.72 -1.72 -18.10
N SER A 113 16.03 -1.09 -19.06
CA SER A 113 14.90 -1.68 -19.78
C SER A 113 13.78 -2.20 -18.87
N VAL A 114 13.58 -1.56 -17.75
CA VAL A 114 12.46 -1.85 -16.83
C VAL A 114 11.24 -1.06 -17.27
N GLU A 115 10.33 -1.73 -17.98
CA GLU A 115 8.98 -1.23 -18.23
C GLU A 115 8.07 -1.56 -17.03
N PHE A 116 7.12 -0.69 -16.71
CA PHE A 116 6.26 -0.87 -15.54
C PHE A 116 4.82 -0.43 -15.79
N VAL A 117 3.88 -1.01 -15.07
CA VAL A 117 2.48 -0.58 -14.97
C VAL A 117 2.31 0.15 -13.65
N GLU A 118 1.69 1.33 -13.70
CA GLU A 118 1.35 2.17 -12.55
C GLU A 118 -0.07 1.86 -12.06
N LEU A 119 -0.23 1.53 -10.79
CA LEU A 119 -1.50 1.13 -10.18
C LEU A 119 -1.77 1.98 -8.93
N PRO A 120 -2.70 2.93 -8.95
CA PRO A 120 -3.18 3.56 -7.72
C PRO A 120 -3.96 2.54 -6.90
N VAL A 121 -3.79 2.56 -5.57
CA VAL A 121 -4.37 1.54 -4.67
C VAL A 121 -5.22 2.12 -3.55
N ALA A 122 -4.89 3.32 -3.05
CA ALA A 122 -5.62 3.99 -1.97
C ALA A 122 -5.30 5.47 -1.94
N PHE A 123 -5.98 6.23 -1.06
CA PHE A 123 -5.51 7.53 -0.59
C PHE A 123 -5.03 7.42 0.85
N ASP A 124 -3.93 8.09 1.15
CA ASP A 124 -3.49 8.38 2.51
C ASP A 124 -4.00 9.76 2.89
N GLY A 125 -4.74 9.84 4.00
CA GLY A 125 -5.21 11.08 4.59
C GLY A 125 -4.67 11.21 6.00
N LEU A 126 -3.98 12.31 6.29
CA LEU A 126 -3.47 12.64 7.62
C LEU A 126 -4.29 13.75 8.22
N THR A 127 -4.79 13.57 9.44
CA THR A 127 -5.62 14.56 10.11
C THR A 127 -4.87 15.21 11.26
N ILE A 128 -4.83 16.55 11.26
CA ILE A 128 -4.39 17.34 12.41
C ILE A 128 -5.57 17.48 13.35
N VAL A 129 -5.37 17.14 14.63
CA VAL A 129 -6.43 17.12 15.63
C VAL A 129 -6.06 17.92 16.88
N VAL A 130 -7.06 18.49 17.47
CA VAL A 130 -6.98 19.16 18.79
C VAL A 130 -8.13 18.70 19.70
N ASN A 131 -8.02 19.02 20.98
CA ASN A 131 -9.13 18.84 21.92
C ASN A 131 -10.36 19.64 21.46
N PRO A 132 -11.60 19.15 21.60
CA PRO A 132 -12.80 19.90 21.24
C PRO A 132 -12.95 21.25 21.98
N ALA A 133 -12.40 21.38 23.20
CA ALA A 133 -12.40 22.63 23.97
C ALA A 133 -11.30 23.63 23.54
N ASN A 134 -10.43 23.26 22.59
CA ASN A 134 -9.50 24.19 21.93
C ASN A 134 -10.30 25.04 20.94
N ASP A 135 -10.58 26.30 21.28
CA ASP A 135 -11.41 27.22 20.49
C ASP A 135 -10.60 28.27 19.71
N TRP A 136 -9.26 28.25 19.83
CA TRP A 136 -8.35 29.19 19.17
C TRP A 136 -7.74 28.67 17.87
N ALA A 137 -7.29 27.43 17.79
CA ALA A 137 -6.74 26.85 16.56
C ALA A 137 -7.85 26.45 15.58
N LYS A 138 -8.53 27.47 15.00
CA LYS A 138 -9.65 27.27 14.07
C LYS A 138 -9.22 26.76 12.69
N GLN A 139 -8.00 27.08 12.30
CA GLN A 139 -7.27 26.59 11.13
C GLN A 139 -5.77 26.61 11.43
N ILE A 140 -4.98 25.90 10.63
CA ILE A 140 -3.53 25.87 10.81
C ILE A 140 -2.82 25.84 9.46
N THR A 141 -1.68 26.52 9.35
CA THR A 141 -0.81 26.45 8.18
C THR A 141 0.29 25.41 8.37
N VAL A 142 0.94 25.00 7.29
CA VAL A 142 2.12 24.10 7.35
C VAL A 142 3.26 24.79 8.11
N GLU A 143 3.44 26.09 7.97
CA GLU A 143 4.45 26.87 8.67
C GLU A 143 4.19 26.90 10.19
N GLN A 144 2.91 27.03 10.61
CA GLN A 144 2.54 26.95 12.03
C GLN A 144 2.78 25.53 12.58
N LEU A 145 2.45 24.48 11.81
CA LEU A 145 2.80 23.11 12.18
C LEU A 145 4.33 22.94 12.30
N LYS A 146 5.08 23.50 11.36
CA LYS A 146 6.55 23.47 11.42
C LYS A 146 7.08 24.18 12.67
N ALA A 147 6.50 25.33 13.06
CA ALA A 147 6.86 26.02 14.29
C ALA A 147 6.60 25.16 15.55
N ILE A 148 5.56 24.32 15.54
CA ILE A 148 5.26 23.42 16.64
C ILE A 148 6.19 22.20 16.67
N PHE A 149 6.43 21.56 15.52
CA PHE A 149 7.01 20.21 15.45
C PHE A 149 8.50 20.16 15.10
N LEU A 150 9.07 21.19 14.46
CA LEU A 150 10.50 21.21 14.13
C LEU A 150 11.32 21.45 15.39
N SER A 151 12.27 20.56 15.71
CA SER A 151 13.08 20.58 16.94
C SER A 151 13.77 21.93 17.20
N SER A 152 14.35 22.54 16.17
CA SER A 152 15.11 23.80 16.29
C SER A 152 14.24 25.03 16.57
N THR A 153 12.94 24.99 16.29
CA THR A 153 12.00 26.11 16.46
C THR A 153 10.81 25.75 17.31
N ALA A 154 10.80 24.59 17.97
CA ALA A 154 9.65 24.04 18.68
C ALA A 154 9.03 25.04 19.67
N ALA A 155 7.91 25.62 19.27
CA ALA A 155 7.08 26.47 20.11
C ALA A 155 6.68 25.73 21.40
N LYS A 156 6.75 26.39 22.54
CA LYS A 156 6.38 25.81 23.84
C LYS A 156 4.96 26.19 24.23
N ARG A 157 4.48 27.31 23.74
CA ARG A 157 3.17 27.87 24.06
C ARG A 157 2.42 28.19 22.78
N TRP A 158 1.10 28.15 22.82
CA TRP A 158 0.26 28.44 21.67
C TRP A 158 0.51 29.85 21.11
N LYS A 159 0.72 30.85 21.99
CA LYS A 159 1.04 32.22 21.56
C LYS A 159 2.37 32.37 20.80
N ASP A 160 3.30 31.40 20.97
CA ASP A 160 4.57 31.40 20.23
C ASP A 160 4.37 31.02 18.76
N VAL A 161 3.25 30.38 18.46
CA VAL A 161 2.84 29.99 17.09
C VAL A 161 2.04 31.11 16.42
N ASP A 162 1.11 31.69 17.16
CA ASP A 162 0.28 32.80 16.73
C ASP A 162 0.03 33.73 17.94
N PRO A 163 0.43 35.01 17.87
CA PRO A 163 0.26 35.96 18.98
C PRO A 163 -1.18 36.18 19.47
N SER A 164 -2.18 35.84 18.63
CA SER A 164 -3.60 35.91 18.97
C SER A 164 -4.09 34.71 19.79
N TRP A 165 -3.28 33.67 19.91
CA TRP A 165 -3.62 32.45 20.65
C TRP A 165 -3.24 32.58 22.13
N PRO A 166 -3.80 31.73 23.01
CA PRO A 166 -3.60 31.86 24.45
C PRO A 166 -2.15 31.57 24.87
N ASP A 167 -1.73 32.19 25.97
CA ASP A 167 -0.44 31.92 26.60
C ASP A 167 -0.48 30.64 27.44
N GLU A 168 -0.73 29.51 26.75
CA GLU A 168 -0.87 28.19 27.34
C GLU A 168 0.16 27.22 26.73
N PRO A 169 0.67 26.24 27.50
CA PRO A 169 1.65 25.28 26.99
C PRO A 169 1.03 24.38 25.91
N ILE A 170 1.82 24.02 24.87
CA ILE A 170 1.39 23.05 23.87
C ILE A 170 1.73 21.64 24.36
N LYS A 171 0.77 20.72 24.30
CA LYS A 171 0.94 19.29 24.53
C LYS A 171 0.85 18.56 23.19
N VAL A 172 1.91 17.87 22.80
CA VAL A 172 2.04 17.27 21.45
C VAL A 172 1.92 15.77 21.53
N TYR A 173 1.06 15.20 20.69
CA TYR A 173 0.84 13.78 20.53
C TYR A 173 1.19 13.35 19.10
N SER A 174 1.94 12.27 18.94
CA SER A 174 2.48 11.82 17.67
C SER A 174 2.45 10.30 17.57
N PRO A 175 2.16 9.71 16.41
CA PRO A 175 2.54 8.34 16.13
C PRO A 175 4.05 8.13 16.33
N GLY A 176 4.46 6.87 16.51
CA GLY A 176 5.86 6.51 16.64
C GLY A 176 6.59 6.45 15.29
N THR A 177 7.88 6.20 15.36
CA THR A 177 8.77 6.21 14.18
C THR A 177 8.53 5.06 13.21
N ASP A 178 7.81 4.01 13.63
CA ASP A 178 7.45 2.88 12.78
C ASP A 178 6.19 3.15 11.94
N SER A 179 5.50 4.27 12.23
CA SER A 179 4.28 4.69 11.56
C SER A 179 4.54 5.38 10.21
N GLY A 180 3.91 4.91 9.15
CA GLY A 180 3.89 5.60 7.84
C GLY A 180 3.26 7.00 7.91
N THR A 181 2.32 7.23 8.83
CA THR A 181 1.72 8.55 9.12
C THR A 181 2.74 9.51 9.73
N PHE A 182 3.60 9.02 10.64
CA PHE A 182 4.72 9.81 11.19
C PHE A 182 5.67 10.24 10.08
N ASP A 183 6.10 9.31 9.23
CA ASP A 183 7.01 9.61 8.12
C ASP A 183 6.42 10.64 7.16
N TYR A 184 5.12 10.50 6.84
CA TYR A 184 4.43 11.46 5.97
C TYR A 184 4.38 12.85 6.58
N PHE A 185 3.94 12.95 7.84
CA PHE A 185 3.90 14.22 8.54
C PHE A 185 5.29 14.88 8.59
N ARG A 186 6.31 14.11 8.97
CA ARG A 186 7.70 14.58 9.02
C ARG A 186 8.15 15.10 7.65
N GLU A 187 7.94 14.34 6.57
CA GLU A 187 8.33 14.75 5.21
C GLU A 187 7.70 16.07 4.80
N VAL A 188 6.40 16.24 5.07
CA VAL A 188 5.62 17.42 4.67
C VAL A 188 5.93 18.65 5.52
N VAL A 189 5.98 18.48 6.85
CA VAL A 189 6.03 19.61 7.80
C VAL A 189 7.46 19.99 8.14
N VAL A 190 8.31 19.00 8.42
CA VAL A 190 9.66 19.23 8.93
C VAL A 190 10.69 19.16 7.80
N GLY A 191 10.38 18.42 6.74
CA GLY A 191 11.27 18.18 5.62
C GLY A 191 12.19 16.98 5.87
N LYS A 192 12.84 16.50 4.79
CA LYS A 192 13.66 15.28 4.84
C LYS A 192 14.84 15.37 5.81
N ASP A 193 15.45 16.55 5.91
CA ASP A 193 16.64 16.80 6.72
C ASP A 193 16.30 17.37 8.11
N GLY A 194 15.01 17.64 8.36
CA GLY A 194 14.55 18.20 9.61
C GLY A 194 14.33 17.13 10.69
N THR A 195 14.54 17.52 11.93
CA THR A 195 14.32 16.65 13.10
C THR A 195 13.06 17.09 13.84
N MET A 196 12.17 16.14 14.11
CA MET A 196 11.00 16.36 14.95
C MET A 196 11.43 16.65 16.41
N ARG A 197 10.60 17.45 17.13
CA ARG A 197 10.83 17.67 18.57
C ARG A 197 10.77 16.35 19.34
N ALA A 198 11.53 16.24 20.42
CA ALA A 198 11.61 15.01 21.21
C ALA A 198 10.64 14.97 22.40
N ASP A 199 10.07 16.13 22.81
CA ASP A 199 9.19 16.26 23.98
C ASP A 199 7.71 16.04 23.61
N MET A 200 7.45 15.01 22.80
CA MET A 200 6.11 14.56 22.40
C MET A 200 5.68 13.34 23.21
N SER A 201 4.39 13.19 23.43
CA SER A 201 3.80 11.90 23.83
C SER A 201 3.64 11.02 22.59
N VAL A 202 4.40 9.94 22.53
CA VAL A 202 4.49 9.07 21.35
C VAL A 202 3.82 7.72 21.63
N SER A 203 3.04 7.21 20.67
CA SER A 203 2.46 5.86 20.71
C SER A 203 2.28 5.32 19.29
N GLU A 204 2.52 4.02 19.10
CA GLU A 204 2.15 3.31 17.88
C GLU A 204 0.63 2.99 17.83
N GLU A 205 -0.06 3.09 18.97
CA GLU A 205 -1.49 2.87 19.05
C GLU A 205 -2.26 4.20 18.92
N ASP A 206 -2.92 4.44 17.79
CA ASP A 206 -3.70 5.68 17.55
C ASP A 206 -4.78 5.93 18.59
N ASN A 207 -5.38 4.88 19.16
CA ASN A 207 -6.35 5.03 20.26
C ASN A 207 -5.75 5.66 21.52
N VAL A 208 -4.45 5.49 21.78
CA VAL A 208 -3.73 6.16 22.88
C VAL A 208 -3.60 7.63 22.56
N LEU A 209 -3.26 7.98 21.31
CA LEU A 209 -3.16 9.36 20.85
C LEU A 209 -4.51 10.09 20.94
N VAL A 210 -5.59 9.43 20.47
CA VAL A 210 -6.96 9.97 20.59
C VAL A 210 -7.31 10.27 22.03
N ARG A 211 -7.07 9.34 22.97
CA ARG A 211 -7.34 9.57 24.40
C ARG A 211 -6.50 10.71 24.97
N GLY A 212 -5.24 10.80 24.56
CA GLY A 212 -4.35 11.88 24.97
C GLY A 212 -4.87 13.25 24.54
N VAL A 213 -5.20 13.42 23.27
CA VAL A 213 -5.73 14.68 22.73
C VAL A 213 -7.10 15.00 23.33
N ALA A 214 -7.98 14.03 23.47
CA ALA A 214 -9.32 14.24 24.06
C ALA A 214 -9.26 14.64 25.54
N GLY A 215 -8.26 14.20 26.29
CA GLY A 215 -8.10 14.47 27.72
C GLY A 215 -7.38 15.78 28.06
N GLU A 216 -6.73 16.44 27.09
CA GLU A 216 -5.89 17.62 27.34
C GLU A 216 -6.31 18.80 26.43
N ARG A 217 -6.85 19.87 27.01
CA ARG A 217 -7.35 21.05 26.27
C ARG A 217 -6.28 21.68 25.38
N ASN A 218 -5.04 21.65 25.84
CA ASN A 218 -3.90 22.28 25.16
C ASN A 218 -3.20 21.32 24.18
N ALA A 219 -3.82 20.18 23.89
CA ALA A 219 -3.24 19.17 23.00
C ALA A 219 -3.41 19.50 21.53
N ILE A 220 -2.37 19.12 20.77
CA ILE A 220 -2.40 18.94 19.33
C ILE A 220 -1.78 17.58 19.00
N GLY A 221 -2.32 16.89 18.02
CA GLY A 221 -1.78 15.63 17.52
C GLY A 221 -2.11 15.42 16.05
N PHE A 222 -1.65 14.31 15.50
CA PHE A 222 -2.00 13.88 14.17
C PHE A 222 -2.03 12.36 14.08
N PHE A 223 -2.89 11.84 13.22
CA PHE A 223 -3.03 10.41 12.90
C PHE A 223 -3.82 10.22 11.60
N GLY A 224 -3.97 8.98 11.15
CA GLY A 224 -4.69 8.65 9.92
C GLY A 224 -6.15 9.13 9.93
N PHE A 225 -6.66 9.50 8.76
CA PHE A 225 -8.01 10.03 8.60
C PHE A 225 -9.09 9.03 9.03
N ALA A 226 -8.90 7.73 8.82
CA ALA A 226 -9.83 6.71 9.25
C ALA A 226 -10.02 6.73 10.79
N TYR A 227 -8.93 6.79 11.56
CA TYR A 227 -9.00 6.92 13.01
C TYR A 227 -9.70 8.20 13.47
N TYR A 228 -9.48 9.31 12.74
CA TYR A 228 -10.22 10.54 13.03
C TYR A 228 -11.72 10.34 12.82
N THR A 229 -12.16 9.73 11.72
CA THR A 229 -13.60 9.56 11.43
C THR A 229 -14.30 8.72 12.50
N GLU A 230 -13.67 7.67 12.97
CA GLU A 230 -14.18 6.84 14.07
C GLU A 230 -14.27 7.57 15.41
N ASN A 231 -13.41 8.59 15.61
CA ASN A 231 -13.28 9.32 16.86
C ASN A 231 -13.68 10.81 16.77
N ALA A 232 -14.37 11.23 15.71
CA ALA A 232 -14.74 12.63 15.45
C ALA A 232 -15.59 13.30 16.56
N LYS A 233 -16.22 12.49 17.42
CA LYS A 233 -16.93 12.99 18.64
C LYS A 233 -16.01 13.28 19.83
N LYS A 234 -14.78 12.74 19.83
CA LYS A 234 -13.82 12.86 20.93
C LYS A 234 -12.76 13.93 20.68
N VAL A 235 -12.39 14.12 19.41
CA VAL A 235 -11.37 15.08 18.99
C VAL A 235 -11.89 15.92 17.82
N ARG A 236 -11.32 17.11 17.63
CA ARG A 236 -11.71 18.04 16.56
C ARG A 236 -10.60 18.11 15.52
N ALA A 237 -10.92 17.86 14.25
CA ALA A 237 -10.01 18.16 13.15
C ALA A 237 -9.78 19.66 13.01
N VAL A 238 -8.55 20.04 12.76
CA VAL A 238 -8.17 21.41 12.42
C VAL A 238 -8.07 21.52 10.90
N PRO A 239 -8.86 22.40 10.26
CA PRO A 239 -8.71 22.70 8.83
C PRO A 239 -7.28 23.15 8.52
N VAL A 240 -6.67 22.57 7.48
CA VAL A 240 -5.33 22.94 7.06
C VAL A 240 -5.41 23.93 5.90
N VAL A 241 -4.62 24.98 5.97
CA VAL A 241 -4.53 25.96 4.90
C VAL A 241 -3.73 25.34 3.74
N ASN A 242 -4.41 25.10 2.62
CA ASN A 242 -3.78 24.58 1.41
C ASN A 242 -2.75 25.60 0.90
N PRO A 243 -1.46 25.26 0.81
CA PRO A 243 -0.41 26.20 0.50
C PRO A 243 -0.48 26.76 -0.94
N LYS A 244 -1.23 26.10 -1.84
CA LYS A 244 -1.40 26.57 -3.23
C LYS A 244 -2.56 27.55 -3.37
N THR A 245 -3.64 27.33 -2.64
CA THR A 245 -4.89 28.11 -2.79
C THR A 245 -5.11 29.13 -1.68
N GLY A 246 -4.40 29.02 -0.54
CA GLY A 246 -4.60 29.83 0.65
C GLY A 246 -5.91 29.55 1.38
N LYS A 247 -6.69 28.55 0.97
CA LYS A 247 -7.97 28.19 1.60
C LYS A 247 -7.77 27.17 2.69
N ALA A 248 -8.43 27.36 3.84
CA ALA A 248 -8.49 26.34 4.88
C ALA A 248 -9.44 25.21 4.44
N VAL A 249 -8.97 23.98 4.47
CA VAL A 249 -9.71 22.79 4.02
C VAL A 249 -9.80 21.79 5.18
N THR A 250 -11.01 21.35 5.48
CA THR A 250 -11.27 20.27 6.45
C THR A 250 -11.03 18.92 5.81
N PRO A 251 -10.39 17.94 6.49
CA PRO A 251 -10.27 16.59 5.98
C PRO A 251 -11.65 15.92 5.91
N THR A 252 -12.03 15.50 4.73
CA THR A 252 -13.19 14.66 4.41
C THR A 252 -12.79 13.66 3.33
N HIS A 253 -13.59 12.62 3.09
CA HIS A 253 -13.37 11.74 1.95
C HIS A 253 -13.24 12.53 0.66
N ASP A 254 -14.18 13.45 0.39
CA ASP A 254 -14.21 14.25 -0.84
C ASP A 254 -12.96 15.13 -0.99
N THR A 255 -12.53 15.83 0.09
CA THR A 255 -11.38 16.74 0.03
C THR A 255 -10.03 16.02 -0.04
N ILE A 256 -9.95 14.77 0.41
CA ILE A 256 -8.78 13.91 0.24
C ILE A 256 -8.76 13.37 -1.19
N GLU A 257 -9.91 12.94 -1.71
CA GLU A 257 -10.05 12.38 -3.05
C GLU A 257 -9.80 13.42 -4.14
N ASP A 258 -10.36 14.62 -4.02
CA ASP A 258 -10.20 15.71 -4.99
C ASP A 258 -8.85 16.44 -4.86
N GLY A 259 -8.04 16.09 -3.83
CA GLY A 259 -6.73 16.68 -3.57
C GLY A 259 -6.78 18.10 -3.01
N SER A 260 -7.94 18.63 -2.66
CA SER A 260 -8.06 19.97 -2.05
C SER A 260 -7.50 20.01 -0.62
N TYR A 261 -7.53 18.88 0.11
CA TYR A 261 -6.89 18.73 1.44
C TYR A 261 -5.36 18.55 1.31
N ALA A 262 -4.74 19.39 0.50
CA ALA A 262 -3.29 19.41 0.39
C ALA A 262 -2.65 20.23 1.53
N PRO A 263 -1.46 19.78 2.02
CA PRO A 263 -0.65 18.69 1.51
C PRO A 263 -0.87 17.33 2.22
N PHE A 264 -1.93 17.13 2.99
CA PHE A 264 -2.16 15.95 3.82
C PHE A 264 -3.15 14.92 3.25
N GLY A 265 -3.49 15.05 1.97
CA GLY A 265 -4.19 14.03 1.19
C GLY A 265 -3.34 13.67 -0.03
N ARG A 266 -3.03 12.38 -0.22
CA ARG A 266 -2.21 11.92 -1.36
C ARG A 266 -2.62 10.53 -1.84
N PRO A 267 -2.56 10.25 -3.15
CA PRO A 267 -2.73 8.91 -3.67
C PRO A 267 -1.51 8.04 -3.38
N LEU A 268 -1.77 6.78 -3.09
CA LEU A 268 -0.79 5.71 -2.92
C LEU A 268 -0.77 4.83 -4.17
N PHE A 269 0.41 4.37 -4.55
CA PHE A 269 0.63 3.61 -5.77
C PHE A 269 1.42 2.32 -5.50
N VAL A 270 1.18 1.35 -6.37
CA VAL A 270 2.03 0.18 -6.56
C VAL A 270 2.46 0.13 -8.02
N TYR A 271 3.75 0.08 -8.26
CA TYR A 271 4.35 -0.07 -9.59
C TYR A 271 4.75 -1.52 -9.79
N VAL A 272 4.38 -2.09 -10.92
CA VAL A 272 4.65 -3.51 -11.23
C VAL A 272 5.50 -3.59 -12.49
N SER A 273 6.64 -4.29 -12.44
CA SER A 273 7.46 -4.46 -13.63
C SER A 273 6.78 -5.38 -14.64
N LYS A 274 6.83 -5.02 -15.92
CA LYS A 274 6.27 -5.85 -17.00
C LYS A 274 6.94 -7.23 -17.05
N ALA A 275 8.24 -7.30 -16.75
CA ALA A 275 8.95 -8.57 -16.61
C ALA A 275 8.44 -9.39 -15.42
N GLY A 276 8.09 -8.73 -14.31
CA GLY A 276 7.42 -9.36 -13.17
C GLY A 276 6.06 -9.93 -13.57
N LEU A 277 5.25 -9.14 -14.30
CA LEU A 277 3.91 -9.57 -14.76
C LEU A 277 3.94 -10.78 -15.71
N ALA A 278 5.08 -11.08 -16.35
CA ALA A 278 5.26 -12.31 -17.10
C ALA A 278 5.32 -13.57 -16.21
N LYS A 279 5.52 -13.40 -14.89
CA LYS A 279 5.47 -14.49 -13.91
C LYS A 279 4.01 -14.70 -13.49
N PRO A 280 3.46 -15.92 -13.58
CA PRO A 280 2.06 -16.17 -13.17
C PRO A 280 1.76 -15.75 -11.73
N SER A 281 2.69 -15.94 -10.80
CA SER A 281 2.55 -15.54 -9.39
C SER A 281 2.42 -14.02 -9.20
N CYS A 282 3.21 -13.23 -9.93
CA CYS A 282 3.14 -11.77 -9.86
C CYS A 282 1.87 -11.22 -10.52
N MET A 283 1.44 -11.79 -11.65
CA MET A 283 0.17 -11.41 -12.28
C MET A 283 -1.01 -11.74 -11.36
N ALA A 284 -1.04 -12.94 -10.76
CA ALA A 284 -2.08 -13.34 -9.82
C ALA A 284 -2.11 -12.43 -8.58
N PHE A 285 -0.93 -12.07 -8.06
CA PHE A 285 -0.83 -11.13 -6.93
C PHE A 285 -1.36 -9.74 -7.29
N ALA A 286 -0.99 -9.18 -8.45
CA ALA A 286 -1.46 -7.88 -8.90
C ALA A 286 -2.98 -7.83 -9.11
N GLN A 287 -3.56 -8.90 -9.70
CA GLN A 287 -5.02 -9.03 -9.85
C GLN A 287 -5.70 -9.11 -8.49
N PHE A 288 -5.22 -9.99 -7.60
CA PHE A 288 -5.75 -10.15 -6.25
C PHE A 288 -5.72 -8.83 -5.48
N MET A 289 -4.58 -8.12 -5.53
CA MET A 289 -4.42 -6.81 -4.90
C MET A 289 -5.50 -5.84 -5.36
N LEU A 290 -5.71 -5.68 -6.68
CA LEU A 290 -6.73 -4.77 -7.20
C LEU A 290 -8.17 -5.21 -6.93
N ASP A 291 -8.42 -6.53 -6.81
CA ASP A 291 -9.75 -7.05 -6.48
C ASP A 291 -10.15 -6.77 -5.04
N HIS A 292 -9.17 -6.69 -4.13
CA HIS A 292 -9.38 -6.48 -2.69
C HIS A 292 -8.85 -5.12 -2.19
N ALA A 293 -8.34 -4.24 -3.08
CA ALA A 293 -7.65 -3.02 -2.68
C ALA A 293 -8.52 -2.09 -1.83
N GLY A 294 -9.80 -1.93 -2.15
CA GLY A 294 -10.69 -1.06 -1.40
C GLY A 294 -10.92 -1.54 0.03
N GLU A 295 -11.20 -2.83 0.20
CA GLU A 295 -11.43 -3.45 1.50
C GLU A 295 -10.17 -3.41 2.36
N LEU A 296 -9.04 -3.87 1.82
CA LEU A 296 -7.77 -3.93 2.55
C LEU A 296 -7.19 -2.53 2.85
N ALA A 297 -7.47 -1.53 2.00
CA ALA A 297 -7.10 -0.15 2.29
C ALA A 297 -7.84 0.39 3.53
N GLU A 298 -9.16 0.17 3.61
CA GLU A 298 -9.97 0.58 4.76
C GLU A 298 -9.56 -0.18 6.04
N GLU A 299 -9.25 -1.46 5.94
CA GLU A 299 -8.79 -2.29 7.06
C GLU A 299 -7.51 -1.73 7.71
N VAL A 300 -6.57 -1.23 6.91
CA VAL A 300 -5.32 -0.64 7.41
C VAL A 300 -5.40 0.88 7.62
N GLY A 301 -6.60 1.46 7.59
CA GLY A 301 -6.84 2.87 7.95
C GLY A 301 -6.61 3.87 6.83
N TYR A 302 -6.57 3.44 5.55
CA TYR A 302 -6.52 4.34 4.39
C TYR A 302 -7.92 4.60 3.82
N VAL A 303 -8.00 5.61 2.96
CA VAL A 303 -9.22 5.92 2.22
C VAL A 303 -9.19 5.15 0.89
N LYS A 304 -10.24 4.37 0.64
CA LYS A 304 -10.36 3.64 -0.63
C LYS A 304 -10.52 4.60 -1.79
N LEU A 305 -10.10 4.16 -2.97
CA LEU A 305 -10.33 4.91 -4.21
C LEU A 305 -11.80 4.77 -4.65
N PRO A 306 -12.33 5.76 -5.42
CA PRO A 306 -13.54 5.56 -6.20
C PRO A 306 -13.45 4.32 -7.10
N GLN A 307 -14.54 3.58 -7.23
CA GLN A 307 -14.60 2.34 -8.02
C GLN A 307 -14.05 2.52 -9.44
N VAL A 308 -14.31 3.66 -10.07
CA VAL A 308 -13.85 3.97 -11.43
C VAL A 308 -12.31 3.93 -11.54
N LEU A 309 -11.56 4.28 -10.47
CA LEU A 309 -10.10 4.21 -10.49
C LEU A 309 -9.60 2.76 -10.38
N TYR A 310 -10.24 1.92 -9.58
CA TYR A 310 -9.93 0.49 -9.56
C TYR A 310 -10.24 -0.19 -10.89
N ASP A 311 -11.36 0.17 -11.53
CA ASP A 311 -11.72 -0.38 -12.85
C ASP A 311 -10.69 0.01 -13.91
N ARG A 312 -10.22 1.28 -13.90
CA ARG A 312 -9.14 1.75 -14.77
C ARG A 312 -7.81 1.04 -14.48
N ALA A 313 -7.46 0.86 -13.20
CA ALA A 313 -6.25 0.14 -12.81
C ALA A 313 -6.28 -1.32 -13.28
N LYS A 314 -7.42 -2.01 -13.14
CA LYS A 314 -7.62 -3.37 -13.67
C LYS A 314 -7.52 -3.41 -15.20
N ALA A 315 -8.09 -2.43 -15.88
CA ALA A 315 -7.99 -2.32 -17.34
C ALA A 315 -6.54 -2.08 -17.79
N ASN A 316 -5.80 -1.19 -17.11
CA ASN A 316 -4.40 -0.90 -17.39
C ASN A 316 -3.49 -2.11 -17.11
N LEU A 317 -3.74 -2.84 -16.01
CA LEU A 317 -3.03 -4.09 -15.72
C LEU A 317 -3.29 -5.14 -16.81
N LYS A 318 -4.55 -5.36 -17.20
CA LYS A 318 -4.93 -6.32 -18.25
C LYS A 318 -4.32 -5.96 -19.61
N ALA A 319 -4.27 -4.67 -19.95
CA ALA A 319 -3.68 -4.18 -21.19
C ALA A 319 -2.14 -4.09 -21.13
N LEU A 320 -1.52 -4.34 -19.97
CA LEU A 320 -0.09 -4.10 -19.72
C LEU A 320 0.33 -2.68 -20.14
N ARG A 321 -0.49 -1.68 -19.80
CA ARG A 321 -0.24 -0.28 -20.13
C ARG A 321 0.95 0.23 -19.35
N THR A 322 2.08 0.38 -20.02
CA THR A 322 3.33 0.78 -19.39
C THR A 322 3.50 2.30 -19.29
N GLY A 323 4.28 2.74 -18.30
CA GLY A 323 4.60 4.13 -18.02
C GLY A 323 3.70 4.74 -16.95
N THR A 324 3.91 6.04 -16.69
CA THR A 324 3.11 6.81 -15.73
C THR A 324 2.13 7.73 -16.46
N GLN A 325 1.00 7.97 -15.81
CA GLN A 325 0.02 8.96 -16.25
C GLN A 325 0.06 10.24 -15.38
N MET A 326 0.98 10.26 -14.41
CA MET A 326 1.12 11.36 -13.45
C MET A 326 2.13 12.43 -13.87
N ILE A 327 2.74 12.28 -15.06
CA ILE A 327 3.66 13.25 -15.64
C ILE A 327 3.10 13.73 -16.98
N GLY A 328 3.07 15.04 -17.16
CA GLY A 328 2.61 15.68 -18.39
C GLY A 328 3.61 15.56 -19.55
N PRO A 329 3.19 15.93 -20.77
CA PRO A 329 4.08 15.91 -21.93
C PRO A 329 5.30 16.82 -21.80
N ASP A 330 5.25 17.82 -20.92
CA ASP A 330 6.36 18.74 -20.59
C ASP A 330 7.34 18.17 -19.54
N GLY A 331 7.14 16.93 -19.12
CA GLY A 331 7.97 16.25 -18.12
C GLY A 331 7.71 16.68 -16.68
N LYS A 332 6.67 17.47 -16.42
CA LYS A 332 6.30 17.92 -15.07
C LYS A 332 5.21 17.07 -14.47
N ASP A 333 5.24 16.99 -13.13
CA ASP A 333 4.21 16.30 -12.37
C ASP A 333 2.84 16.96 -12.63
N LEU A 334 1.86 16.14 -12.96
CA LEU A 334 0.46 16.57 -13.05
C LEU A 334 -0.11 16.72 -11.64
N HIS A 335 -0.82 17.82 -11.45
CA HIS A 335 -1.45 18.16 -10.19
C HIS A 335 -2.96 18.22 -10.37
N GLY A 336 -3.70 17.80 -9.34
CA GLY A 336 -5.16 17.77 -9.33
C GLY A 336 -5.70 16.39 -8.95
N PRO A 337 -7.02 16.22 -9.05
CA PRO A 337 -7.64 14.93 -8.75
C PRO A 337 -7.07 13.82 -9.63
N ILE A 338 -6.66 12.72 -9.00
CA ILE A 338 -6.13 11.57 -9.76
C ILE A 338 -7.16 11.02 -10.75
N ALA A 339 -8.46 11.17 -10.45
CA ALA A 339 -9.53 10.72 -11.32
C ALA A 339 -9.57 11.45 -12.69
N GLU A 340 -8.97 12.64 -12.79
CA GLU A 340 -8.89 13.40 -14.03
C GLU A 340 -7.67 13.01 -14.89
N THR A 341 -6.61 12.55 -14.24
CA THR A 341 -5.32 12.23 -14.89
C THR A 341 -5.16 10.77 -15.22
N TYR A 342 -5.54 9.89 -14.29
CA TYR A 342 -5.42 8.44 -14.44
C TYR A 342 -6.59 7.84 -15.21
N ARG A 343 -6.31 7.26 -16.39
CA ARG A 343 -7.30 6.74 -17.36
C ARG A 343 -7.01 5.30 -17.77
#